data_b7f2e589970fe72c9d981739769aa93e
#
_entry.id   b7f2e589970fe72c9d981739769aa93e
#
_cell.length_a   1.000
_cell.length_b   1.000
_cell.length_c   1.000
_cell.angle_alpha   90.00
_cell.angle_beta   90.00
_cell.angle_gamma   90.00
#
_symmetry.space_group_name_H-M   'P 1'
#
loop_
_entity.id
_entity.type
_entity.pdbx_description
1 polymer ?
#
loop_
_entity_poly.entity_id
_entity_poly.type
_entity_poly.pdbx_seq_one_letter_code
_entity_poly.pdbx_strand_id
1 'polypeptide(L)'
;MEKRELMYSDLSYKVIGVLFEVWNNVGVGHKEKFYQKAVARELEISKTNFKEQLPAKIEYKGKFLGLYYFDFLIEDKMILEIKVRNFFSKKDIEQLYSYLKSKNLKLGMIAHFTRTGVKFKRVLNIK
;
A
#
# COMPACT_ATOMS: atom_id res chain seq x y z
N MET A 1 -9.69 -5.01 -23.38
CA MET A 1 -9.33 -4.57 -22.02
C MET A 1 -7.85 -4.28 -21.93
N GLU A 2 -7.52 -3.15 -21.36
CA GLU A 2 -6.12 -2.76 -21.25
C GLU A 2 -5.36 -3.59 -20.22
N LYS A 3 -4.07 -3.75 -20.46
CA LYS A 3 -3.18 -4.51 -19.58
C LYS A 3 -3.21 -4.02 -18.14
N ARG A 4 -3.28 -2.69 -17.92
CA ARG A 4 -3.28 -2.14 -16.56
C ARG A 4 -4.53 -2.51 -15.78
N GLU A 5 -5.65 -2.70 -16.43
CA GLU A 5 -6.89 -3.09 -15.77
C GLU A 5 -6.86 -4.53 -15.28
N LEU A 6 -6.08 -5.37 -15.99
CA LEU A 6 -5.96 -6.78 -15.66
C LEU A 6 -4.87 -7.07 -14.63
N MET A 7 -3.96 -6.10 -14.38
CA MET A 7 -2.80 -6.35 -13.53
C MET A 7 -3.21 -6.64 -12.09
N TYR A 8 -3.12 -7.93 -11.71
CA TYR A 8 -3.42 -8.42 -10.37
C TYR A 8 -4.80 -7.95 -9.86
N SER A 9 -5.81 -7.97 -10.72
CA SER A 9 -7.15 -7.50 -10.34
C SER A 9 -7.73 -8.29 -9.17
N ASP A 10 -7.55 -9.61 -9.14
CA ASP A 10 -8.05 -10.44 -8.05
C ASP A 10 -7.40 -10.07 -6.72
N LEU A 11 -6.09 -9.85 -6.74
CA LEU A 11 -5.36 -9.43 -5.54
C LEU A 11 -5.81 -8.05 -5.09
N SER A 12 -6.01 -7.12 -6.03
CA SER A 12 -6.51 -5.79 -5.71
C SER A 12 -7.87 -5.85 -5.05
N TYR A 13 -8.80 -6.65 -5.57
CA TYR A 13 -10.12 -6.81 -4.97
C TYR A 13 -10.03 -7.36 -3.57
N LYS A 14 -9.17 -8.36 -3.36
CA LYS A 14 -8.98 -8.95 -2.03
C LYS A 14 -8.49 -7.90 -1.04
N VAL A 15 -7.50 -7.11 -1.42
CA VAL A 15 -6.94 -6.07 -0.57
C VAL A 15 -7.97 -4.97 -0.30
N ILE A 16 -8.72 -4.56 -1.31
CA ILE A 16 -9.78 -3.57 -1.14
C ILE A 16 -10.80 -4.07 -0.12
N GLY A 17 -11.17 -5.36 -0.21
CA GLY A 17 -12.07 -5.98 0.77
C GLY A 17 -11.52 -5.90 2.18
N VAL A 18 -10.23 -6.16 2.36
CA VAL A 18 -9.56 -6.04 3.66
C VAL A 18 -9.67 -4.60 4.19
N LEU A 19 -9.43 -3.63 3.33
CA LEU A 19 -9.48 -2.22 3.72
C LEU A 19 -10.87 -1.80 4.18
N PHE A 20 -11.90 -2.21 3.45
CA PHE A 20 -13.28 -1.88 3.83
C PHE A 20 -13.71 -2.60 5.11
N GLU A 21 -13.28 -3.85 5.28
CA GLU A 21 -13.56 -4.58 6.53
C GLU A 21 -12.96 -3.85 7.72
N VAL A 22 -11.71 -3.40 7.60
CA VAL A 22 -11.06 -2.64 8.66
C VAL A 22 -11.81 -1.34 8.93
N TRP A 23 -12.16 -0.59 7.88
CA TRP A 23 -12.88 0.66 8.03
C TRP A 23 -14.21 0.45 8.75
N ASN A 24 -14.97 -0.56 8.33
CA ASN A 24 -16.30 -0.83 8.89
C ASN A 24 -16.25 -1.19 10.37
N ASN A 25 -15.16 -1.79 10.83
CA ASN A 25 -15.05 -2.25 12.22
C ASN A 25 -14.26 -1.30 13.12
N VAL A 26 -13.24 -0.66 12.61
CA VAL A 26 -12.39 0.23 13.40
C VAL A 26 -12.95 1.65 13.46
N GLY A 27 -13.54 2.10 12.37
CA GLY A 27 -14.14 3.44 12.28
C GLY A 27 -13.13 4.56 12.15
N VAL A 28 -13.58 5.78 12.46
CA VAL A 28 -12.79 7.00 12.27
C VAL A 28 -12.02 7.40 13.51
N GLY A 29 -11.02 8.26 13.33
CA GLY A 29 -10.40 8.98 14.43
C GLY A 29 -9.20 8.30 15.07
N HIS A 30 -8.70 7.26 14.45
CA HIS A 30 -7.55 6.55 14.98
C HIS A 30 -6.25 6.99 14.29
N LYS A 31 -5.14 6.80 14.98
CA LYS A 31 -3.82 7.05 14.42
C LYS A 31 -3.50 6.02 13.34
N GLU A 32 -2.66 6.40 12.41
CA GLU A 32 -2.26 5.55 11.28
C GLU A 32 -1.79 4.18 11.73
N LYS A 33 -0.99 4.11 12.80
CA LYS A 33 -0.46 2.83 13.30
C LYS A 33 -1.55 1.82 13.69
N PHE A 34 -2.70 2.30 14.14
CA PHE A 34 -3.79 1.40 14.52
C PHE A 34 -4.45 0.80 13.29
N TYR A 35 -4.59 1.59 12.22
CA TYR A 35 -5.11 1.07 10.96
C TYR A 35 -4.12 0.06 10.35
N GLN A 36 -2.82 0.34 10.43
CA GLN A 36 -1.80 -0.60 9.97
C GLN A 36 -1.91 -1.94 10.70
N LYS A 37 -2.07 -1.92 12.02
CA LYS A 37 -2.22 -3.13 12.81
C LYS A 37 -3.51 -3.89 12.47
N ALA A 38 -4.59 -3.15 12.25
CA ALA A 38 -5.87 -3.76 11.89
C ALA A 38 -5.80 -4.42 10.51
N VAL A 39 -5.15 -3.77 9.56
CA VAL A 39 -4.95 -4.35 8.22
C VAL A 39 -4.11 -5.62 8.33
N ALA A 40 -3.02 -5.60 9.10
CA ALA A 40 -2.20 -6.79 9.31
C ALA A 40 -3.04 -7.94 9.85
N ARG A 41 -3.87 -7.65 10.85
CA ARG A 41 -4.73 -8.67 11.46
C ARG A 41 -5.73 -9.24 10.46
N GLU A 42 -6.34 -8.38 9.64
CA GLU A 42 -7.30 -8.85 8.65
C GLU A 42 -6.63 -9.67 7.54
N LEU A 43 -5.41 -9.31 7.16
CA LEU A 43 -4.63 -10.11 6.22
C LEU A 43 -4.35 -11.50 6.78
N GLU A 44 -4.03 -11.61 8.09
CA GLU A 44 -3.84 -12.90 8.75
C GLU A 44 -5.13 -13.72 8.72
N ILE A 45 -6.25 -13.11 9.09
CA ILE A 45 -7.55 -13.79 9.12
C ILE A 45 -7.91 -14.32 7.73
N SER A 46 -7.65 -13.55 6.69
CA SER A 46 -7.95 -13.96 5.32
C SER A 46 -6.89 -14.88 4.73
N LYS A 47 -5.89 -15.27 5.51
CA LYS A 47 -4.79 -16.17 5.11
C LYS A 47 -4.05 -15.65 3.88
N THR A 48 -3.81 -14.35 3.86
CA THR A 48 -3.07 -13.69 2.79
C THR A 48 -1.63 -13.54 3.25
N ASN A 49 -0.67 -13.95 2.44
CA ASN A 49 0.74 -13.82 2.78
C ASN A 49 1.17 -12.37 2.69
N PHE A 50 1.90 -11.88 3.68
CA PHE A 50 2.39 -10.51 3.66
C PHE A 50 3.65 -10.36 4.52
N LYS A 51 4.41 -9.32 4.19
CA LYS A 51 5.54 -8.85 4.99
C LYS A 51 5.27 -7.40 5.36
N GLU A 52 5.75 -6.99 6.52
CA GLU A 52 5.55 -5.62 7.01
C GLU A 52 6.85 -4.85 7.04
N GLN A 53 6.74 -3.52 6.99
CA GLN A 53 7.85 -2.60 7.20
C GLN A 53 9.02 -2.89 6.26
N LEU A 54 8.79 -2.72 4.98
CA LEU A 54 9.77 -2.99 3.93
C LEU A 54 10.73 -1.81 3.81
N PRO A 55 12.03 -2.02 4.06
CA PRO A 55 12.98 -0.91 3.97
C PRO A 55 13.27 -0.53 2.52
N ALA A 56 13.32 0.77 2.28
CA ALA A 56 13.75 1.34 1.01
C ALA A 56 14.89 2.31 1.29
N LYS A 57 16.06 2.03 0.75
CA LYS A 57 17.22 2.91 0.94
C LYS A 57 17.05 4.17 0.10
N ILE A 58 17.36 5.30 0.71
CA ILE A 58 17.47 6.56 -0.01
C ILE A 58 18.94 6.86 -0.15
N GLU A 59 19.42 6.91 -1.38
CA GLU A 59 20.83 7.15 -1.69
C GLU A 59 20.97 8.27 -2.70
N TYR A 60 22.09 8.99 -2.60
CA TYR A 60 22.40 10.03 -3.56
C TYR A 60 23.91 10.00 -3.85
N LYS A 61 24.23 9.80 -5.10
CA LYS A 61 25.63 9.74 -5.59
C LYS A 61 26.51 8.84 -4.73
N GLY A 62 25.99 7.64 -4.47
CA GLY A 62 26.70 6.62 -3.71
C GLY A 62 26.66 6.78 -2.20
N LYS A 63 26.03 7.83 -1.70
CA LYS A 63 25.95 8.08 -0.26
C LYS A 63 24.59 7.67 0.28
N PHE A 64 24.59 6.88 1.35
CA PHE A 64 23.39 6.53 2.07
C PHE A 64 22.83 7.74 2.80
N LEU A 65 21.57 8.11 2.54
CA LEU A 65 20.91 9.24 3.17
C LEU A 65 19.94 8.83 4.26
N GLY A 66 19.30 7.65 4.11
CA GLY A 66 18.35 7.19 5.11
C GLY A 66 17.50 6.05 4.58
N LEU A 67 16.54 5.65 5.41
CA LEU A 67 15.59 4.60 5.07
C LEU A 67 14.18 5.16 5.09
N TYR A 68 13.38 4.66 4.17
CA TYR A 68 11.93 4.81 4.19
C TYR A 68 11.35 3.41 4.32
N TYR A 69 10.21 3.28 5.01
CA TYR A 69 9.58 1.97 5.19
C TYR A 69 8.18 1.98 4.57
N PHE A 70 7.93 1.03 3.67
CA PHE A 70 6.58 0.79 3.16
C PHE A 70 5.88 -0.20 4.08
N ASP A 71 4.57 -0.05 4.22
CA ASP A 71 3.82 -0.80 5.23
C ASP A 71 3.74 -2.30 4.95
N PHE A 72 3.37 -2.69 3.73
CA PHE A 72 3.13 -4.09 3.40
C PHE A 72 3.62 -4.48 2.02
N LEU A 73 4.16 -5.69 1.91
CA LEU A 73 4.30 -6.41 0.64
C LEU A 73 3.35 -7.60 0.70
N ILE A 74 2.38 -7.65 -0.20
CA ILE A 74 1.33 -8.65 -0.17
C ILE A 74 1.52 -9.63 -1.31
N GLU A 75 1.56 -10.93 -0.98
CA GLU A 75 1.71 -12.04 -1.92
C GLU A 75 2.96 -11.90 -2.82
N ASP A 76 3.99 -11.22 -2.33
CA ASP A 76 5.22 -10.91 -3.06
C ASP A 76 4.96 -10.14 -4.37
N LYS A 77 3.79 -9.52 -4.51
CA LYS A 77 3.36 -8.88 -5.76
C LYS A 77 2.97 -7.42 -5.63
N MET A 78 2.46 -7.01 -4.48
CA MET A 78 1.83 -5.71 -4.33
C MET A 78 2.32 -5.00 -3.08
N ILE A 79 2.74 -3.74 -3.25
CA ILE A 79 3.05 -2.87 -2.11
C ILE A 79 1.75 -2.17 -1.70
N LEU A 80 1.44 -2.21 -0.41
CA LEU A 80 0.32 -1.46 0.15
C LEU A 80 0.84 -0.47 1.17
N GLU A 81 0.44 0.78 1.00
CA GLU A 81 0.81 1.88 1.90
C GLU A 81 -0.46 2.46 2.50
N ILE A 82 -0.49 2.62 3.83
CA ILE A 82 -1.64 3.12 4.57
C ILE A 82 -1.38 4.57 4.99
N LYS A 83 -2.36 5.44 4.75
CA LYS A 83 -2.29 6.84 5.17
C LYS A 83 -3.61 7.24 5.83
N VAL A 84 -3.53 8.18 6.76
CA VAL A 84 -4.73 8.77 7.36
C VAL A 84 -4.76 10.23 6.93
N ARG A 85 -5.40 10.48 5.79
CA ARG A 85 -5.55 11.83 5.23
C ARG A 85 -6.61 11.80 4.14
N ASN A 86 -7.05 12.99 3.73
CA ASN A 86 -8.16 13.14 2.78
C ASN A 86 -7.72 13.33 1.33
N PHE A 87 -6.43 13.40 1.06
CA PHE A 87 -5.93 13.69 -0.29
C PHE A 87 -4.75 12.78 -0.63
N PHE A 88 -4.56 12.53 -1.93
CA PHE A 88 -3.41 11.78 -2.42
C PHE A 88 -2.28 12.76 -2.74
N SER A 89 -1.12 12.51 -2.14
CA SER A 89 0.05 13.32 -2.37
C SER A 89 0.79 12.84 -3.63
N LYS A 90 1.11 13.76 -4.52
CA LYS A 90 1.94 13.43 -5.68
C LYS A 90 3.27 12.84 -5.26
N LYS A 91 3.85 13.37 -4.19
CA LYS A 91 5.12 12.89 -3.64
C LYS A 91 5.02 11.42 -3.22
N ASP A 92 3.94 11.05 -2.53
CA ASP A 92 3.74 9.67 -2.10
C ASP A 92 3.63 8.73 -3.29
N ILE A 93 2.92 9.15 -4.32
CA ILE A 93 2.72 8.35 -5.53
C ILE A 93 4.06 8.15 -6.25
N GLU A 94 4.83 9.21 -6.41
CA GLU A 94 6.13 9.14 -7.08
C GLU A 94 7.12 8.28 -6.29
N GLN A 95 7.10 8.39 -4.96
CA GLN A 95 7.96 7.59 -4.10
C GLN A 95 7.64 6.11 -4.23
N LEU A 96 6.35 5.76 -4.22
CA LEU A 96 5.94 4.37 -4.41
C LEU A 96 6.33 3.86 -5.79
N TYR A 97 6.10 4.64 -6.82
CA TYR A 97 6.47 4.25 -8.19
C TYR A 97 7.97 3.97 -8.32
N SER A 98 8.80 4.84 -7.73
CA SER A 98 10.26 4.65 -7.76
C SER A 98 10.66 3.34 -7.08
N TYR A 99 10.02 3.01 -5.96
CA TYR A 99 10.30 1.77 -5.26
C TYR A 99 9.90 0.56 -6.12
N LEU A 100 8.72 0.62 -6.74
CA LEU A 100 8.27 -0.46 -7.61
C LEU A 100 9.27 -0.70 -8.75
N LYS A 101 9.77 0.37 -9.36
CA LYS A 101 10.78 0.25 -10.42
C LYS A 101 12.05 -0.40 -9.89
N SER A 102 12.54 0.05 -8.76
CA SER A 102 13.80 -0.45 -8.22
C SER A 102 13.73 -1.93 -7.83
N LYS A 103 12.56 -2.41 -7.44
CA LYS A 103 12.35 -3.80 -7.02
C LYS A 103 11.71 -4.67 -8.09
N ASN A 104 11.46 -4.09 -9.27
CA ASN A 104 10.81 -4.78 -10.38
C ASN A 104 9.45 -5.36 -9.98
N LEU A 105 8.71 -4.61 -9.17
CA LEU A 105 7.34 -4.94 -8.81
C LEU A 105 6.39 -4.18 -9.73
N LYS A 106 5.22 -4.76 -10.01
CA LYS A 106 4.28 -4.23 -10.99
C LYS A 106 3.19 -3.36 -10.38
N LEU A 107 2.85 -3.59 -9.12
CA LEU A 107 1.67 -2.96 -8.52
C LEU A 107 1.94 -2.44 -7.13
N GLY A 108 1.48 -1.22 -6.89
CA GLY A 108 1.36 -0.65 -5.56
C GLY A 108 -0.03 -0.08 -5.37
N MET A 109 -0.40 0.11 -4.12
CA MET A 109 -1.66 0.74 -3.77
C MET A 109 -1.43 1.65 -2.56
N ILE A 110 -1.95 2.88 -2.62
CA ILE A 110 -1.99 3.78 -1.48
C ILE A 110 -3.43 3.84 -1.02
N ALA A 111 -3.67 3.50 0.24
CA ALA A 111 -5.01 3.51 0.83
C ALA A 111 -5.09 4.61 1.87
N HIS A 112 -6.12 5.43 1.76
CA HIS A 112 -6.38 6.52 2.70
C HIS A 112 -7.60 6.20 3.52
N PHE A 113 -7.44 6.15 4.85
CA PHE A 113 -8.56 6.09 5.78
C PHE A 113 -8.99 7.52 6.07
N THR A 114 -10.20 7.87 5.65
CA THR A 114 -10.74 9.21 5.78
C THR A 114 -11.95 9.20 6.71
N ARG A 115 -12.51 10.37 6.99
CA ARG A 115 -13.71 10.46 7.84
C ARG A 115 -14.94 9.81 7.21
N THR A 116 -14.97 9.72 5.89
CA THR A 116 -16.15 9.25 5.16
C THR A 116 -15.97 7.89 4.52
N GLY A 117 -14.81 7.28 4.66
CA GLY A 117 -14.57 5.97 4.09
C GLY A 117 -13.12 5.74 3.73
N VAL A 118 -12.89 4.69 2.97
CA VAL A 118 -11.56 4.36 2.46
C VAL A 118 -11.47 4.82 1.01
N LYS A 119 -10.39 5.53 0.68
CA LYS A 119 -10.05 5.87 -0.69
C LYS A 119 -8.76 5.17 -1.03
N PHE A 120 -8.62 4.73 -2.26
CA PHE A 120 -7.39 4.05 -2.67
C PHE A 120 -6.99 4.46 -4.07
N LYS A 121 -5.69 4.34 -4.34
CA LYS A 121 -5.13 4.61 -5.66
C LYS A 121 -4.13 3.54 -6.01
N ARG A 122 -4.31 2.91 -7.17
CA ARG A 122 -3.36 1.94 -7.69
C ARG A 122 -2.24 2.67 -8.42
N VAL A 123 -1.01 2.21 -8.21
CA VAL A 123 0.18 2.72 -8.89
C VAL A 123 0.79 1.56 -9.65
N LEU A 124 0.96 1.74 -10.96
CA LEU A 124 1.39 0.66 -11.84
C LEU A 124 2.77 0.92 -12.43
N ASN A 125 3.59 -0.11 -12.44
CA ASN A 125 4.88 -0.12 -13.09
C ASN A 125 4.86 -1.24 -14.14
N ILE A 126 4.31 -0.93 -15.32
CA ILE A 126 4.03 -1.93 -16.36
C ILE A 126 4.91 -1.80 -17.60
N LYS A 127 6.00 -1.10 -17.47
CA LYS A 127 6.97 -0.98 -18.59
C LYS A 127 7.95 -2.12 -18.57
#